data_fbf44994c8aacc05bc942de67e5fe62e
#
_entry.id   fbf44994c8aacc05bc942de67e5fe62e
#
_cell.length_a   1.000
_cell.length_b   1.000
_cell.length_c   1.000
_cell.angle_alpha   90.00
_cell.angle_beta   90.00
_cell.angle_gamma   90.00
#
_symmetry.space_group_name_H-M   'P 1'
#
loop_
_entity.id
_entity.type
_entity.pdbx_description
1 polymer ?
#
loop_
_entity_poly.entity_id
_entity_poly.type
_entity_poly.pdbx_seq_one_letter_code
_entity_poly.pdbx_strand_id
1 'polypeptide(L)' 'MVYADGNEARVGDVVAIDGHFSGVVVVSIDNGQFSREFPAEKWAHLGQGVLIDTDFAGLVHYQSSSPERMTLSRRDP' A
#
# COMPACT_ATOMS: atom_id res chain seq x y z
N MET A 1 4.88 5.22 4.41
CA MET A 1 5.39 3.86 4.68
C MET A 1 6.51 3.53 3.71
N VAL A 2 7.52 2.86 4.18
CA VAL A 2 8.66 2.43 3.37
C VAL A 2 8.68 0.91 3.33
N TYR A 3 8.83 0.34 2.14
CA TYR A 3 8.91 -1.11 1.99
C TYR A 3 10.23 -1.66 2.55
N ALA A 4 10.31 -2.98 2.67
CA ALA A 4 11.52 -3.65 3.14
C ALA A 4 12.76 -3.35 2.28
N ASP A 5 12.57 -3.04 0.99
CA ASP A 5 13.66 -2.71 0.07
C ASP A 5 14.06 -1.23 0.08
N GLY A 6 13.46 -0.41 0.94
CA GLY A 6 13.79 1.00 1.09
C GLY A 6 13.01 1.97 0.20
N ASN A 7 12.15 1.47 -0.68
CA ASN A 7 11.31 2.34 -1.50
C ASN A 7 10.11 2.83 -0.71
N GLU A 8 9.75 4.10 -0.90
CA GLU A 8 8.57 4.66 -0.28
C GLU A 8 7.31 4.22 -1.02
N ALA A 9 6.28 3.84 -0.27
CA ALA A 9 5.03 3.35 -0.84
C ALA A 9 4.25 4.49 -1.52
N ARG A 10 3.76 4.23 -2.72
CA ARG A 10 2.96 5.17 -3.50
C ARG A 10 1.77 4.46 -4.12
N VAL A 11 0.69 5.22 -4.31
CA VAL A 11 -0.50 4.70 -5.01
C VAL A 11 -0.11 4.26 -6.42
N GLY A 12 -0.60 3.08 -6.80
CA GLY A 12 -0.29 2.47 -8.10
C GLY A 12 0.86 1.47 -8.05
N ASP A 13 1.62 1.43 -6.96
CA ASP A 13 2.70 0.45 -6.82
C ASP A 13 2.13 -0.96 -6.82
N VAL A 14 2.77 -1.85 -7.56
CA VAL A 14 2.54 -3.28 -7.44
C VAL A 14 3.60 -3.83 -6.49
N VAL A 15 3.17 -4.50 -5.45
CA VAL A 15 4.05 -5.00 -4.39
C VAL A 15 4.01 -6.50 -4.30
N ALA A 16 5.14 -7.08 -3.89
CA ALA A 16 5.23 -8.49 -3.54
C ALA A 16 5.15 -8.61 -2.01
N ILE A 17 4.32 -9.51 -1.54
CA ILE A 17 4.07 -9.73 -0.11
C ILE A 17 4.52 -11.14 0.22
N ASP A 18 5.51 -11.27 1.12
CA ASP A 18 6.10 -12.55 1.55
C ASP A 18 6.64 -13.41 0.39
N GLY A 19 6.88 -12.82 -0.77
CA GLY A 19 7.38 -13.54 -1.93
C GLY A 19 6.38 -14.44 -2.63
N HIS A 20 5.15 -14.54 -2.11
CA HIS A 20 4.11 -15.43 -2.65
C HIS A 20 2.88 -14.70 -3.15
N PHE A 21 2.61 -13.53 -2.60
CA PHE A 21 1.39 -12.80 -2.88
C PHE A 21 1.72 -11.47 -3.52
N SER A 22 0.76 -10.89 -4.21
CA SER A 22 0.91 -9.55 -4.76
C SER A 22 -0.29 -8.69 -4.44
N GLY A 23 -0.11 -7.39 -4.57
CA GLY A 23 -1.17 -6.43 -4.37
C GLY A 23 -0.84 -5.11 -5.02
N VAL A 24 -1.84 -4.23 -5.07
CA VAL A 24 -1.70 -2.89 -5.61
C VAL A 24 -2.01 -1.90 -4.51
N VAL A 25 -1.14 -0.92 -4.31
CA VAL A 25 -1.38 0.15 -3.35
C VAL A 25 -2.46 1.07 -3.92
N VAL A 26 -3.58 1.17 -3.21
CA VAL A 26 -4.71 2.01 -3.64
C VAL A 26 -4.83 3.28 -2.82
N VAL A 27 -4.24 3.32 -1.62
CA VAL A 27 -4.14 4.51 -0.77
C VAL A 27 -2.80 4.50 -0.08
N SER A 28 -2.12 5.65 -0.03
CA SER A 28 -0.96 5.86 0.82
C SER A 28 -1.26 7.02 1.77
N ILE A 29 -1.68 6.69 2.99
CA ILE A 29 -2.10 7.69 3.97
C ILE A 29 -0.94 8.55 4.42
N ASP A 30 0.23 7.95 4.61
CA ASP A 30 1.44 8.65 5.02
C ASP A 30 1.83 9.76 4.03
N ASN A 31 1.55 9.55 2.76
CA ASN A 31 1.88 10.51 1.71
C ASN A 31 0.70 11.38 1.30
N GLY A 32 -0.45 11.20 1.92
CA GLY A 32 -1.66 11.91 1.55
C GLY A 32 -2.16 11.56 0.16
N GLN A 33 -1.87 10.36 -0.33
CA GLN A 33 -2.28 9.93 -1.66
C GLN A 33 -3.53 9.06 -1.58
N PHE A 34 -4.56 9.52 -2.26
CA PHE A 34 -5.86 8.84 -2.34
C PHE A 34 -6.24 8.74 -3.81
N SER A 35 -7.25 7.96 -4.11
CA SER A 35 -7.74 7.80 -5.47
C SER A 35 -9.24 8.06 -5.52
N ARG A 36 -9.79 8.12 -6.73
CA ARG A 36 -11.22 8.36 -6.92
C ARG A 36 -12.07 7.29 -6.24
N GLU A 37 -11.66 6.03 -6.32
CA GLU A 37 -12.37 4.92 -5.71
C GLU A 37 -12.13 4.83 -4.21
N PHE A 38 -11.03 5.43 -3.73
CA PHE A 38 -10.62 5.39 -2.33
C PHE A 38 -10.33 6.81 -1.85
N PRO A 39 -11.38 7.64 -1.68
CA PRO A 39 -11.20 9.04 -1.34
C PRO A 39 -10.82 9.25 0.12
N ALA A 40 -10.19 10.40 0.38
CA ALA A 40 -9.70 10.75 1.72
C ALA A 40 -10.81 10.74 2.77
N GLU A 41 -12.00 11.24 2.43
CA GLU A 41 -13.12 11.33 3.38
C GLU A 41 -13.56 9.96 3.91
N LYS A 42 -13.26 8.88 3.18
CA LYS A 42 -13.59 7.53 3.63
C LYS A 42 -12.44 6.82 4.31
N TRP A 43 -11.21 7.14 3.92
CA TRP A 43 -10.06 6.31 4.31
C TRP A 43 -9.03 7.01 5.19
N ALA A 44 -9.04 8.34 5.26
CA ALA A 44 -8.07 9.08 6.08
C ALA A 44 -8.16 8.75 7.56
N HIS A 45 -9.29 8.22 8.03
CA HIS A 45 -9.47 7.83 9.43
C HIS A 45 -8.53 6.71 9.89
N LEU A 46 -7.94 5.98 8.95
CA LEU A 46 -6.97 4.95 9.28
C LEU A 46 -5.67 5.53 9.85
N GLY A 47 -5.39 6.80 9.59
CA GLY A 47 -4.34 7.57 10.23
C GLY A 47 -2.96 7.42 9.63
N GLN A 48 -2.55 6.21 9.28
CA GLN A 48 -1.21 5.95 8.77
C GLN A 48 -1.19 4.68 7.92
N GLY A 49 -0.10 4.53 7.17
CA GLY A 49 0.16 3.32 6.40
C GLY A 49 -0.41 3.35 5.00
N VAL A 50 -0.73 2.17 4.49
CA VAL A 50 -1.26 2.01 3.14
C VAL A 50 -2.45 1.06 3.13
N LEU A 51 -3.31 1.24 2.14
CA LEU A 51 -4.37 0.30 1.82
C LEU A 51 -3.97 -0.40 0.55
N ILE A 52 -3.97 -1.72 0.58
CA ILE A 52 -3.53 -2.55 -0.54
C ILE A 52 -4.65 -3.48 -0.96
N ASP A 53 -4.93 -3.50 -2.25
CA ASP A 53 -5.83 -4.49 -2.84
C ASP A 53 -5.00 -5.73 -3.15
N THR A 54 -5.13 -6.74 -2.30
CA THR A 54 -4.32 -7.95 -2.39
C THR A 54 -5.02 -9.04 -3.19
N ASP A 55 -4.23 -9.96 -3.75
CA ASP A 55 -4.76 -11.08 -4.52
C ASP A 55 -5.31 -12.21 -3.64
N PHE A 56 -4.98 -12.20 -2.35
CA PHE A 56 -5.37 -13.29 -1.44
C PHE A 56 -6.45 -12.90 -0.43
N ALA A 57 -6.62 -11.63 -0.14
CA ALA A 57 -7.53 -11.19 0.94
C ALA A 57 -8.30 -9.90 0.60
N GLY A 58 -8.24 -9.43 -0.64
CA GLY A 58 -8.86 -8.17 -1.03
C GLY A 58 -8.18 -6.97 -0.35
N LEU A 59 -8.95 -5.99 0.08
CA LEU A 59 -8.41 -4.79 0.70
C LEU A 59 -7.85 -5.09 2.09
N VAL A 60 -6.58 -4.76 2.30
CA VAL A 60 -5.90 -4.94 3.58
C VAL A 60 -5.18 -3.64 3.94
N HIS A 61 -5.34 -3.21 5.18
CA HIS A 61 -4.63 -2.04 5.72
C HIS A 61 -3.34 -2.49 6.39
N TYR A 62 -2.22 -1.93 5.94
CA TYR A 62 -0.91 -2.15 6.55
C TYR A 62 -0.47 -0.88 7.25
N GLN A 63 -0.10 -0.99 8.51
CA GLN A 63 0.42 0.14 9.28
C GLN A 63 1.85 0.48 8.84
N SER A 64 2.26 1.73 9.06
CA SER A 64 3.56 2.24 8.61
C SER A 64 4.75 1.46 9.16
N SER A 65 4.60 0.81 10.31
CA SER A 65 5.68 0.09 10.98
C SER A 65 5.72 -1.40 10.63
N SER A 66 4.85 -1.87 9.75
CA SER A 66 4.48 -3.27 9.77
C SER A 66 4.99 -4.19 8.66
N PRO A 67 5.38 -3.79 7.46
CA PRO A 67 5.61 -4.83 6.47
C PRO A 67 7.09 -5.15 6.26
N GLU A 68 7.60 -6.00 7.10
CA GLU A 68 8.97 -6.47 6.97
C GLU A 68 9.23 -7.24 5.66
N ARG A 69 8.19 -7.75 5.02
CA ARG A 69 8.31 -8.63 3.86
C ARG A 69 7.61 -8.10 2.60
N MET A 70 7.34 -6.82 2.57
CA MET A 70 6.74 -6.21 1.41
C MET A 70 7.81 -5.47 0.60
N THR A 71 7.90 -5.78 -0.68
CA THR A 71 8.86 -5.14 -1.57
C THR A 71 8.15 -4.60 -2.80
N LEU A 72 8.73 -3.56 -3.39
CA LEU A 72 8.21 -2.99 -4.63
C LEU A 72 8.52 -3.93 -5.78
N SER A 73 7.48 -4.38 -6.47
CA SER A 73 7.61 -5.26 -7.62
C SER A 73 7.66 -4.45 -8.91
N ARG A 74 6.76 -3.47 -9.03
CA ARG A 74 6.67 -2.64 -10.22
C ARG A 74 6.02 -1.32 -9.86
N ARG A 75 6.45 -0.26 -10.53
CA ARG A 75 5.85 1.07 -10.38
C ARG A 75 5.59 1.64 -11.76
N ASP A 76 4.36 1.98 -12.03
CA ASP A 76 3.99 2.67 -13.26
C ASP A 76 4.42 4.14 -13.16
N PRO A 77 4.97 4.70 -14.24
CA PRO A 77 5.39 6.10 -14.27
C PRO A 77 4.21 7.06 -14.14
#